data_8a23a18fc9b6812a5941ad5e50ee8f76
#
_entry.id   8a23a18fc9b6812a5941ad5e50ee8f76
#
_cell.length_a   1.000
_cell.length_b   1.000
_cell.length_c   1.000
_cell.angle_alpha   90.00
_cell.angle_beta   90.00
_cell.angle_gamma   90.00
#
_symmetry.space_group_name_H-M   'P 1'
#
loop_
_entity.id
_entity.type
_entity.pdbx_description
1 polymer ?
#
loop_
_entity_poly.entity_id
_entity_poly.type
_entity_poly.pdbx_seq_one_letter_code
_entity_poly.pdbx_strand_id
1 'polypeptide(L)'
;MEINLDYSRLLKEARAIRPAAGTPTLRIALLGDCALQQFLPLLRALFCRASFLAEIHEGGFDGTEFAALNPESALYRFEPDVIVLLNAVQCLRDKYYLRPGDASDFANETLSRMTRVWDSIRRHSSAQIIQSNFAAPIERIYGNYDLKVASSLPASVARLNLRISEEARSRSFVLVNDVEHLASWVGRKDWFDERFWTLAKSFCAPELLPLVAKNIVDIILSTRGRAVKCVILDLDNTLWGGIIGDDGPQGIQISAHGEGEEFHRLQCFLRELKNRGILLAVCSKNEHANAIAPFEQNPGMVLKLSDITVFVANWDNKAANIERIRQALNIGFDSMVFLDDNPFERNLVRDMLPEVIVPELPDDPSDYVKAISALNLFETSTRAAEDTQRTEFYRVEAQRQIAEATAASFEEFLQSLEMKIEVERFVPEQLSRIAQLLQRSNQFNLTTHRYTHAHCEAMMNDTEYCLPLSASLSDRFGDHGLIAIVVARPDVVAGSLEITDWLMSCRVLTRGVEEYLMNRIVEEAHRRGLGRVRGEFIPTSKNGMVKDFFARFGFEKAREDADGRTEWALETAAYTPRHVFLQRVGDISSIGA
;
A
#
# COMPACT_ATOMS: atom_id res chain seq x y z
N MET A 1 8.99 4.22 18.31
CA MET A 1 8.30 2.92 18.50
C MET A 1 9.31 1.85 18.14
N GLU A 2 9.97 1.25 19.11
CA GLU A 2 10.64 -0.01 18.85
C GLU A 2 9.57 -1.02 18.47
N ILE A 3 9.63 -1.57 17.27
CA ILE A 3 8.77 -2.70 16.90
C ILE A 3 9.27 -3.86 17.73
N ASN A 4 8.68 -4.04 18.90
CA ASN A 4 9.08 -5.15 19.78
C ASN A 4 8.64 -6.46 19.13
N LEU A 5 9.60 -7.13 18.48
CA LEU A 5 9.46 -8.43 17.82
C LEU A 5 9.90 -9.57 18.72
N ASP A 6 9.87 -9.39 20.06
CA ASP A 6 10.15 -10.47 20.98
C ASP A 6 9.18 -11.64 20.79
N TYR A 7 9.72 -12.81 20.51
CA TYR A 7 8.96 -14.03 20.22
C TYR A 7 8.00 -14.40 21.34
N SER A 8 8.49 -14.37 22.60
CA SER A 8 7.70 -14.75 23.78
C SER A 8 6.56 -13.77 24.05
N ARG A 9 6.80 -12.49 23.81
CA ARG A 9 5.79 -11.43 23.95
C ARG A 9 4.68 -11.59 22.90
N LEU A 10 5.03 -11.82 21.63
CA LEU A 10 4.05 -12.05 20.57
C LEU A 10 3.19 -13.29 20.84
N LEU A 11 3.78 -14.36 21.39
CA LEU A 11 3.01 -15.54 21.81
C LEU A 11 1.99 -15.23 22.92
N LYS A 12 2.36 -14.38 23.89
CA LYS A 12 1.44 -13.95 24.95
C LYS A 12 0.31 -13.09 24.38
N GLU A 13 0.64 -12.16 23.49
CA GLU A 13 -0.35 -11.31 22.82
C GLU A 13 -1.33 -12.14 21.99
N ALA A 14 -0.85 -13.12 21.22
CA ALA A 14 -1.70 -14.01 20.43
C ALA A 14 -2.76 -14.75 21.27
N ARG A 15 -2.38 -15.17 22.50
CA ARG A 15 -3.31 -15.84 23.46
C ARG A 15 -4.32 -14.87 24.07
N ALA A 16 -3.98 -13.59 24.13
CA ALA A 16 -4.82 -12.55 24.73
C ALA A 16 -5.78 -11.87 23.74
N ILE A 17 -5.71 -12.21 22.44
CA ILE A 17 -6.57 -11.60 21.41
C ILE A 17 -8.05 -11.78 21.78
N ARG A 18 -8.77 -10.66 21.82
CA ARG A 18 -10.22 -10.61 21.94
C ARG A 18 -10.73 -9.73 20.81
N PRO A 19 -11.39 -10.31 19.81
CA PRO A 19 -11.88 -9.53 18.67
C PRO A 19 -12.92 -8.51 19.13
N ALA A 20 -12.76 -7.26 18.72
CA ALA A 20 -13.82 -6.28 18.83
C ALA A 20 -14.87 -6.53 17.73
N ALA A 21 -16.13 -6.20 18.01
CA ALA A 21 -17.18 -6.29 17.01
C ALA A 21 -16.84 -5.40 15.79
N GLY A 22 -16.96 -5.95 14.59
CA GLY A 22 -16.65 -5.24 13.35
C GLY A 22 -15.15 -5.19 12.96
N THR A 23 -14.26 -5.90 13.68
CA THR A 23 -12.86 -6.01 13.25
C THR A 23 -12.79 -6.78 11.92
N PRO A 24 -12.16 -6.20 10.87
CA PRO A 24 -12.05 -6.86 9.57
C PRO A 24 -11.22 -8.14 9.67
N THR A 25 -11.69 -9.20 9.03
CA THR A 25 -11.04 -10.51 9.01
C THR A 25 -10.30 -10.72 7.69
N LEU A 26 -9.09 -11.28 7.75
CA LEU A 26 -8.28 -11.71 6.62
C LEU A 26 -8.15 -13.23 6.64
N ARG A 27 -8.45 -13.87 5.52
CA ARG A 27 -8.32 -15.32 5.32
C ARG A 27 -7.00 -15.62 4.63
N ILE A 28 -6.06 -16.21 5.35
CA ILE A 28 -4.69 -16.41 4.91
C ILE A 28 -4.41 -17.91 4.86
N ALA A 29 -4.03 -18.42 3.69
CA ALA A 29 -3.50 -19.78 3.59
C ALA A 29 -1.97 -19.73 3.65
N LEU A 30 -1.39 -20.55 4.51
CA LEU A 30 0.05 -20.68 4.71
C LEU A 30 0.48 -22.08 4.25
N LEU A 31 1.26 -22.15 3.17
CA LEU A 31 1.78 -23.39 2.58
C LEU A 31 3.31 -23.35 2.57
N GLY A 32 3.94 -24.51 2.74
CA GLY A 32 5.39 -24.57 2.68
C GLY A 32 5.97 -25.96 2.88
N ASP A 33 7.30 -26.04 2.77
CA ASP A 33 8.12 -27.24 3.00
C ASP A 33 8.95 -27.12 4.29
N CYS A 34 8.49 -26.29 5.23
CA CYS A 34 9.05 -26.08 6.56
C CYS A 34 7.95 -26.11 7.63
N ALA A 35 8.31 -26.02 8.91
CA ALA A 35 7.34 -25.95 9.99
C ALA A 35 6.64 -24.60 10.02
N LEU A 36 5.31 -24.61 9.87
CA LEU A 36 4.48 -23.43 9.78
C LEU A 36 3.79 -23.07 11.10
N GLN A 37 3.64 -24.06 12.01
CA GLN A 37 2.87 -23.93 13.25
C GLN A 37 3.34 -22.76 14.14
N GLN A 38 4.65 -22.51 14.13
CA GLN A 38 5.25 -21.45 14.94
C GLN A 38 4.91 -20.05 14.40
N PHE A 39 4.56 -19.94 13.10
CA PHE A 39 4.14 -18.67 12.49
C PHE A 39 2.72 -18.26 12.84
N LEU A 40 1.80 -19.21 13.03
CA LEU A 40 0.38 -18.91 13.20
C LEU A 40 0.12 -17.91 14.34
N PRO A 41 0.65 -18.12 15.56
CA PRO A 41 0.44 -17.16 16.65
C PRO A 41 1.12 -15.81 16.38
N LEU A 42 2.28 -15.79 15.72
CA LEU A 42 2.99 -14.55 15.40
C LEU A 42 2.19 -13.69 14.41
N LEU A 43 1.70 -14.30 13.33
CA LEU A 43 0.84 -13.62 12.35
C LEU A 43 -0.42 -13.08 13.01
N ARG A 44 -1.12 -13.88 13.83
CA ARG A 44 -2.32 -13.43 14.56
C ARG A 44 -2.04 -12.23 15.45
N ALA A 45 -0.94 -12.24 16.21
CA ALA A 45 -0.56 -11.13 17.07
C ALA A 45 -0.26 -9.85 16.26
N LEU A 46 0.51 -9.97 15.18
CA LEU A 46 0.90 -8.84 14.35
C LEU A 46 -0.29 -8.25 13.59
N PHE A 47 -1.20 -9.08 13.05
CA PHE A 47 -2.43 -8.59 12.43
C PHE A 47 -3.36 -7.92 13.44
N CYS A 48 -3.45 -8.45 14.66
CA CYS A 48 -4.23 -7.83 15.73
C CYS A 48 -3.70 -6.45 16.10
N ARG A 49 -2.37 -6.26 16.18
CA ARG A 49 -1.75 -4.94 16.35
C ARG A 49 -2.13 -3.96 15.22
N ALA A 50 -2.33 -4.49 14.01
CA ALA A 50 -2.76 -3.72 12.84
C ALA A 50 -4.28 -3.57 12.73
N SER A 51 -5.05 -3.96 13.75
CA SER A 51 -6.52 -3.93 13.78
C SER A 51 -7.19 -4.84 12.73
N PHE A 52 -6.60 -6.01 12.49
CA PHE A 52 -7.19 -7.08 11.68
C PHE A 52 -7.26 -8.39 12.47
N LEU A 53 -8.24 -9.23 12.14
CA LEU A 53 -8.25 -10.63 12.55
C LEU A 53 -7.66 -11.49 11.43
N ALA A 54 -6.85 -12.48 11.78
CA ALA A 54 -6.32 -13.44 10.82
C ALA A 54 -6.93 -14.82 11.05
N GLU A 55 -7.75 -15.28 10.10
CA GLU A 55 -8.11 -16.68 9.95
C GLU A 55 -7.04 -17.35 9.10
N ILE A 56 -6.39 -18.39 9.63
CA ILE A 56 -5.24 -18.98 8.98
C ILE A 56 -5.51 -20.46 8.71
N HIS A 57 -5.45 -20.83 7.42
CA HIS A 57 -5.41 -22.22 6.97
C HIS A 57 -3.95 -22.65 6.86
N GLU A 58 -3.57 -23.68 7.58
CA GLU A 58 -2.25 -24.30 7.51
C GLU A 58 -2.29 -25.48 6.54
N GLY A 59 -1.42 -25.43 5.52
CA GLY A 59 -1.21 -26.56 4.62
C GLY A 59 -0.38 -27.68 5.25
N GLY A 60 -0.50 -28.88 4.70
CA GLY A 60 0.35 -30.00 5.08
C GLY A 60 1.82 -29.75 4.76
N PHE A 61 2.74 -30.29 5.57
CA PHE A 61 4.17 -30.21 5.34
C PHE A 61 4.56 -30.73 3.95
N ASP A 62 5.33 -29.95 3.18
CA ASP A 62 5.73 -30.21 1.77
C ASP A 62 4.54 -30.52 0.83
N GLY A 63 3.32 -30.10 1.23
CA GLY A 63 2.08 -30.39 0.49
C GLY A 63 1.66 -29.31 -0.50
N THR A 64 2.50 -28.30 -0.75
CA THR A 64 2.16 -27.12 -1.56
C THR A 64 1.69 -27.49 -2.97
N GLU A 65 2.43 -28.32 -3.70
CA GLU A 65 2.05 -28.72 -5.07
C GLU A 65 0.74 -29.49 -5.06
N PHE A 66 0.55 -30.42 -4.12
CA PHE A 66 -0.68 -31.21 -4.01
C PHE A 66 -1.88 -30.31 -3.71
N ALA A 67 -1.76 -29.41 -2.76
CA ALA A 67 -2.84 -28.47 -2.41
C ALA A 67 -3.19 -27.54 -3.57
N ALA A 68 -2.19 -27.01 -4.27
CA ALA A 68 -2.38 -26.07 -5.37
C ALA A 68 -2.91 -26.71 -6.67
N LEU A 69 -2.52 -27.95 -6.97
CA LEU A 69 -2.91 -28.61 -8.21
C LEU A 69 -4.26 -29.36 -8.13
N ASN A 70 -4.77 -29.58 -6.92
CA ASN A 70 -6.07 -30.23 -6.72
C ASN A 70 -7.18 -29.19 -6.51
N PRO A 71 -8.13 -29.00 -7.46
CA PRO A 71 -9.23 -28.04 -7.34
C PRO A 71 -10.12 -28.26 -6.11
N GLU A 72 -10.23 -29.52 -5.65
CA GLU A 72 -11.05 -29.91 -4.49
C GLU A 72 -10.26 -29.88 -3.17
N SER A 73 -9.10 -29.27 -3.15
CA SER A 73 -8.28 -29.19 -1.94
C SER A 73 -8.92 -28.31 -0.85
N ALA A 74 -8.50 -28.52 0.40
CA ALA A 74 -8.91 -27.69 1.51
C ALA A 74 -8.47 -26.22 1.33
N LEU A 75 -7.41 -25.98 0.57
CA LEU A 75 -6.92 -24.65 0.20
C LEU A 75 -8.03 -23.82 -0.45
N TYR A 76 -8.66 -24.34 -1.50
CA TYR A 76 -9.68 -23.60 -2.25
C TYR A 76 -11.01 -23.56 -1.53
N ARG A 77 -11.39 -24.61 -0.77
CA ARG A 77 -12.57 -24.57 0.12
C ARG A 77 -12.46 -23.54 1.23
N PHE A 78 -11.25 -23.20 1.63
CA PHE A 78 -11.02 -22.14 2.61
C PHE A 78 -11.23 -20.74 2.00
N GLU A 79 -11.22 -20.57 0.68
CA GLU A 79 -11.39 -19.28 -0.04
C GLU A 79 -10.46 -18.18 0.51
N PRO A 80 -9.14 -18.36 0.44
CA PRO A 80 -8.20 -17.41 1.03
C PRO A 80 -8.18 -16.07 0.27
N ASP A 81 -8.00 -14.96 0.99
CA ASP A 81 -7.63 -13.65 0.42
C ASP A 81 -6.18 -13.63 -0.04
N VAL A 82 -5.32 -14.32 0.71
CA VAL A 82 -3.87 -14.37 0.48
C VAL A 82 -3.35 -15.78 0.69
N ILE A 83 -2.47 -16.21 -0.20
CA ILE A 83 -1.75 -17.48 -0.09
C ILE A 83 -0.26 -17.17 0.06
N VAL A 84 0.32 -17.54 1.18
CA VAL A 84 1.75 -17.39 1.48
C VAL A 84 2.46 -18.70 1.22
N LEU A 85 3.48 -18.68 0.35
CA LEU A 85 4.30 -19.82 -0.01
C LEU A 85 5.68 -19.66 0.63
N LEU A 86 5.94 -20.41 1.70
CA LEU A 86 7.20 -20.41 2.44
C LEU A 86 8.02 -21.64 2.06
N ASN A 87 9.20 -21.41 1.46
CA ASN A 87 10.11 -22.46 1.06
C ASN A 87 11.44 -22.35 1.79
N ALA A 88 11.90 -23.46 2.37
CA ALA A 88 13.17 -23.54 3.05
C ALA A 88 14.31 -23.86 2.08
N VAL A 89 15.43 -23.12 2.18
CA VAL A 89 16.64 -23.44 1.40
C VAL A 89 17.20 -24.82 1.76
N GLN A 90 16.98 -25.29 2.96
CA GLN A 90 17.37 -26.63 3.39
C GLN A 90 16.66 -27.73 2.60
N CYS A 91 15.36 -27.60 2.34
CA CYS A 91 14.62 -28.51 1.45
C CYS A 91 15.12 -28.41 0.01
N LEU A 92 15.42 -27.21 -0.45
CA LEU A 92 16.00 -26.99 -1.77
C LEU A 92 17.39 -27.64 -1.89
N ARG A 93 18.24 -27.50 -0.87
CA ARG A 93 19.54 -28.15 -0.73
C ARG A 93 19.43 -29.67 -0.80
N ASP A 94 18.50 -30.24 -0.04
CA ASP A 94 18.30 -31.69 -0.04
C ASP A 94 17.88 -32.20 -1.44
N LYS A 95 16.95 -31.50 -2.10
CA LYS A 95 16.55 -31.78 -3.49
C LYS A 95 17.73 -31.65 -4.47
N TYR A 96 18.62 -30.68 -4.26
CA TYR A 96 19.82 -30.48 -5.06
C TYR A 96 20.81 -31.65 -4.91
N TYR A 97 21.08 -32.13 -3.70
CA TYR A 97 22.02 -33.23 -3.46
C TYR A 97 21.45 -34.62 -3.83
N LEU A 98 20.15 -34.79 -3.74
CA LEU A 98 19.49 -36.07 -4.06
C LEU A 98 19.21 -36.26 -5.56
N ARG A 99 19.35 -35.23 -6.38
CA ARG A 99 19.06 -35.34 -7.82
C ARG A 99 20.11 -36.18 -8.54
N PRO A 100 19.70 -37.02 -9.53
CA PRO A 100 20.65 -37.69 -10.41
C PRO A 100 21.17 -36.71 -11.47
N GLY A 101 22.47 -36.74 -11.73
CA GLY A 101 23.10 -36.01 -12.83
C GLY A 101 23.47 -34.54 -12.57
N ASP A 102 23.70 -33.80 -13.66
CA ASP A 102 24.16 -32.40 -13.61
C ASP A 102 23.10 -31.45 -13.05
N ALA A 103 23.55 -30.46 -12.26
CA ALA A 103 22.73 -29.46 -11.62
C ALA A 103 22.67 -28.12 -12.40
N SER A 104 23.19 -28.07 -13.64
CA SER A 104 23.25 -26.82 -14.42
C SER A 104 21.89 -26.18 -14.65
N ASP A 105 20.82 -26.97 -14.76
CA ASP A 105 19.44 -26.50 -15.00
C ASP A 105 18.55 -26.51 -13.75
N PHE A 106 19.10 -26.80 -12.58
CA PHE A 106 18.34 -26.96 -11.32
C PHE A 106 17.50 -25.73 -10.96
N ALA A 107 18.02 -24.53 -11.18
CA ALA A 107 17.28 -23.29 -10.93
C ALA A 107 16.04 -23.17 -11.83
N ASN A 108 16.16 -23.48 -13.13
CA ASN A 108 15.05 -23.43 -14.08
C ASN A 108 13.99 -24.50 -13.81
N GLU A 109 14.41 -25.72 -13.49
CA GLU A 109 13.51 -26.81 -13.11
C GLU A 109 12.71 -26.46 -11.85
N THR A 110 13.37 -25.84 -10.85
CA THR A 110 12.71 -25.41 -9.62
C THR A 110 11.72 -24.28 -9.89
N LEU A 111 12.15 -23.27 -10.66
CA LEU A 111 11.28 -22.16 -11.06
C LEU A 111 10.04 -22.66 -11.83
N SER A 112 10.22 -23.60 -12.77
CA SER A 112 9.11 -24.16 -13.55
C SER A 112 8.08 -24.87 -12.66
N ARG A 113 8.50 -25.49 -11.56
CA ARG A 113 7.56 -26.05 -10.57
C ARG A 113 6.83 -24.96 -9.80
N MET A 114 7.54 -23.91 -9.38
CA MET A 114 6.94 -22.79 -8.66
C MET A 114 5.92 -22.05 -9.52
N THR A 115 6.25 -21.71 -10.77
CA THR A 115 5.34 -21.02 -11.69
C THR A 115 4.10 -21.85 -12.00
N ARG A 116 4.23 -23.17 -12.12
CA ARG A 116 3.09 -24.08 -12.28
C ARG A 116 2.14 -24.04 -11.08
N VAL A 117 2.68 -23.91 -9.85
CA VAL A 117 1.88 -23.71 -8.64
C VAL A 117 1.15 -22.37 -8.70
N TRP A 118 1.84 -21.28 -9.05
CA TRP A 118 1.21 -19.95 -9.18
C TRP A 118 0.08 -19.94 -10.21
N ASP A 119 0.34 -20.52 -11.39
CA ASP A 119 -0.65 -20.57 -12.48
C ASP A 119 -1.85 -21.47 -12.12
N SER A 120 -1.65 -22.52 -11.32
CA SER A 120 -2.75 -23.34 -10.79
C SER A 120 -3.58 -22.57 -9.77
N ILE A 121 -2.93 -21.91 -8.81
CA ILE A 121 -3.63 -21.07 -7.82
C ILE A 121 -4.46 -20.01 -8.54
N ARG A 122 -3.89 -19.31 -9.53
CA ARG A 122 -4.57 -18.27 -10.28
C ARG A 122 -5.81 -18.77 -11.03
N ARG A 123 -5.81 -20.02 -11.50
CA ARG A 123 -6.98 -20.63 -12.18
C ARG A 123 -8.13 -20.95 -11.24
N HIS A 124 -7.86 -21.20 -9.96
CA HIS A 124 -8.86 -21.68 -9.00
C HIS A 124 -9.15 -20.69 -7.87
N SER A 125 -8.42 -19.57 -7.79
CA SER A 125 -8.56 -18.56 -6.74
C SER A 125 -8.16 -17.18 -7.23
N SER A 126 -8.82 -16.16 -6.72
CA SER A 126 -8.44 -14.75 -6.88
C SER A 126 -7.45 -14.26 -5.81
N ALA A 127 -6.99 -15.15 -4.93
CA ALA A 127 -6.07 -14.80 -3.85
C ALA A 127 -4.76 -14.19 -4.37
N GLN A 128 -4.23 -13.22 -3.62
CA GLN A 128 -2.87 -12.71 -3.81
C GLN A 128 -1.87 -13.79 -3.35
N ILE A 129 -0.85 -14.05 -4.14
CA ILE A 129 0.24 -14.96 -3.76
C ILE A 129 1.40 -14.16 -3.19
N ILE A 130 1.94 -14.60 -2.05
CA ILE A 130 3.21 -14.11 -1.51
C ILE A 130 4.19 -15.27 -1.54
N GLN A 131 5.16 -15.19 -2.45
CA GLN A 131 6.19 -16.21 -2.63
C GLN A 131 7.46 -15.79 -1.90
N SER A 132 7.95 -16.59 -0.96
CA SER A 132 9.29 -16.38 -0.40
C SER A 132 10.36 -16.81 -1.39
N ASN A 133 11.41 -15.98 -1.51
CA ASN A 133 12.68 -16.39 -2.09
C ASN A 133 13.51 -17.16 -1.04
N PHE A 134 14.77 -17.45 -1.31
CA PHE A 134 15.61 -18.31 -0.50
C PHE A 134 16.80 -17.54 0.09
N ALA A 135 17.03 -17.68 1.41
CA ALA A 135 18.30 -17.30 2.00
C ALA A 135 19.45 -18.08 1.32
N ALA A 136 20.56 -17.42 1.04
CA ALA A 136 21.69 -18.11 0.40
C ALA A 136 22.25 -19.19 1.34
N PRO A 137 22.57 -20.39 0.80
CA PRO A 137 23.10 -21.49 1.60
C PRO A 137 24.46 -21.14 2.20
N ILE A 138 24.78 -21.77 3.33
CA ILE A 138 26.07 -21.57 4.03
C ILE A 138 27.20 -22.42 3.41
N GLU A 139 26.86 -23.50 2.71
CA GLU A 139 27.82 -24.43 2.12
C GLU A 139 28.55 -23.76 0.94
N ARG A 140 29.87 -23.90 0.93
CA ARG A 140 30.74 -23.36 -0.10
C ARG A 140 31.78 -24.40 -0.50
N ILE A 141 31.40 -25.22 -1.47
CA ILE A 141 32.23 -26.36 -1.92
C ILE A 141 33.48 -25.87 -2.65
N TYR A 142 33.36 -24.81 -3.46
CA TYR A 142 34.46 -24.22 -4.22
C TYR A 142 34.92 -22.87 -3.61
N GLY A 143 34.50 -22.53 -2.38
CA GLY A 143 34.85 -21.26 -1.76
C GLY A 143 34.36 -20.07 -2.61
N ASN A 144 35.24 -19.08 -2.85
CA ASN A 144 34.89 -17.92 -3.68
C ASN A 144 34.60 -18.26 -5.16
N TYR A 145 34.96 -19.45 -5.61
CA TYR A 145 34.76 -19.91 -6.98
C TYR A 145 33.32 -20.45 -7.22
N ASP A 146 32.53 -20.68 -6.15
CA ASP A 146 31.15 -21.20 -6.26
C ASP A 146 30.30 -20.44 -7.28
N LEU A 147 30.37 -19.11 -7.30
CA LEU A 147 29.60 -18.29 -8.24
C LEU A 147 30.05 -18.42 -9.71
N LYS A 148 31.23 -18.97 -9.97
CA LYS A 148 31.70 -19.28 -11.33
C LYS A 148 31.32 -20.70 -11.78
N VAL A 149 30.87 -21.54 -10.86
CA VAL A 149 30.39 -22.90 -11.16
C VAL A 149 28.88 -22.84 -11.31
N ALA A 150 28.39 -22.79 -12.54
CA ALA A 150 26.96 -22.63 -12.83
C ALA A 150 26.06 -23.68 -12.18
N SER A 151 26.59 -24.89 -11.98
CA SER A 151 25.91 -26.01 -11.33
C SER A 151 26.04 -26.01 -9.81
N SER A 152 26.80 -25.11 -9.19
CA SER A 152 26.89 -25.08 -7.71
C SER A 152 25.59 -24.66 -7.05
N LEU A 153 25.35 -25.13 -5.82
CA LEU A 153 24.15 -24.75 -5.05
C LEU A 153 24.07 -23.23 -4.83
N PRO A 154 25.12 -22.52 -4.39
CA PRO A 154 25.05 -21.07 -4.23
C PRO A 154 24.71 -20.32 -5.53
N ALA A 155 25.31 -20.69 -6.67
CA ALA A 155 25.00 -20.08 -7.95
C ALA A 155 23.57 -20.37 -8.41
N SER A 156 23.10 -21.59 -8.17
CA SER A 156 21.72 -22.01 -8.50
C SER A 156 20.70 -21.25 -7.69
N VAL A 157 20.93 -21.06 -6.37
CA VAL A 157 20.02 -20.29 -5.49
C VAL A 157 20.01 -18.80 -5.88
N ALA A 158 21.18 -18.22 -6.13
CA ALA A 158 21.27 -16.81 -6.54
C ALA A 158 20.49 -16.57 -7.87
N ARG A 159 20.66 -17.47 -8.85
CA ARG A 159 19.93 -17.42 -10.13
C ARG A 159 18.43 -17.61 -9.92
N LEU A 160 18.03 -18.56 -9.08
CA LEU A 160 16.62 -18.82 -8.77
C LEU A 160 15.95 -17.60 -8.15
N ASN A 161 16.58 -16.96 -7.16
CA ASN A 161 16.05 -15.74 -6.52
C ASN A 161 15.83 -14.60 -7.52
N LEU A 162 16.80 -14.38 -8.42
CA LEU A 162 16.65 -13.40 -9.49
C LEU A 162 15.47 -13.74 -10.40
N ARG A 163 15.38 -15.00 -10.85
CA ARG A 163 14.32 -15.48 -11.74
C ARG A 163 12.92 -15.45 -11.09
N ILE A 164 12.82 -15.72 -9.77
CA ILE A 164 11.56 -15.54 -9.01
C ILE A 164 11.08 -14.09 -9.13
N SER A 165 11.98 -13.13 -8.95
CA SER A 165 11.65 -11.69 -9.03
C SER A 165 11.26 -11.27 -10.46
N GLU A 166 11.95 -11.80 -11.49
CA GLU A 166 11.64 -11.54 -12.90
C GLU A 166 10.25 -12.08 -13.27
N GLU A 167 9.93 -13.31 -12.89
CA GLU A 167 8.62 -13.93 -13.15
C GLU A 167 7.49 -13.26 -12.37
N ALA A 168 7.73 -12.86 -11.11
CA ALA A 168 6.75 -12.12 -10.32
C ALA A 168 6.46 -10.73 -10.93
N ARG A 169 7.45 -10.08 -11.57
CA ARG A 169 7.25 -8.78 -12.23
C ARG A 169 6.19 -8.82 -13.33
N SER A 170 6.07 -9.94 -14.04
CA SER A 170 5.07 -10.15 -15.10
C SER A 170 3.71 -10.62 -14.56
N ARG A 171 3.61 -10.95 -13.27
CA ARG A 171 2.42 -11.51 -12.61
C ARG A 171 1.99 -10.64 -11.43
N SER A 172 1.12 -9.66 -11.67
CA SER A 172 0.65 -8.72 -10.63
C SER A 172 0.02 -9.37 -9.40
N PHE A 173 -0.41 -10.63 -9.52
CA PHE A 173 -0.97 -11.43 -8.42
C PHE A 173 0.10 -12.15 -7.57
N VAL A 174 1.41 -12.02 -7.90
CA VAL A 174 2.52 -12.59 -7.15
C VAL A 174 3.36 -11.46 -6.55
N LEU A 175 3.50 -11.46 -5.24
CA LEU A 175 4.42 -10.60 -4.49
C LEU A 175 5.56 -11.46 -3.93
N VAL A 176 6.72 -10.85 -3.73
CA VAL A 176 7.90 -11.56 -3.21
C VAL A 176 8.12 -11.20 -1.74
N ASN A 177 8.20 -12.22 -0.88
CA ASN A 177 8.73 -12.09 0.47
C ASN A 177 10.25 -12.33 0.40
N ASP A 178 11.03 -11.26 0.49
CA ASP A 178 12.48 -11.29 0.29
C ASP A 178 13.23 -11.79 1.54
N VAL A 179 13.20 -13.11 1.73
CA VAL A 179 13.88 -13.81 2.84
C VAL A 179 15.40 -13.69 2.74
N GLU A 180 15.95 -13.59 1.51
CA GLU A 180 17.40 -13.38 1.32
C GLU A 180 17.84 -12.02 1.90
N HIS A 181 17.06 -10.97 1.68
CA HIS A 181 17.33 -9.67 2.30
C HIS A 181 17.33 -9.75 3.83
N LEU A 182 16.32 -10.40 4.43
CA LEU A 182 16.23 -10.56 5.88
C LEU A 182 17.43 -11.35 6.45
N ALA A 183 17.80 -12.45 5.79
CA ALA A 183 18.94 -13.27 6.19
C ALA A 183 20.27 -12.52 6.07
N SER A 184 20.42 -11.71 5.03
CA SER A 184 21.60 -10.87 4.82
C SER A 184 21.70 -9.72 5.83
N TRP A 185 20.54 -9.14 6.21
CA TRP A 185 20.47 -8.06 7.21
C TRP A 185 20.87 -8.53 8.61
N VAL A 186 20.37 -9.69 9.03
CA VAL A 186 20.71 -10.28 10.33
C VAL A 186 22.13 -10.84 10.34
N GLY A 187 22.55 -11.39 9.22
CA GLY A 187 23.77 -12.18 9.10
C GLY A 187 23.45 -13.67 9.02
N ARG A 188 23.90 -14.33 7.97
CA ARG A 188 23.57 -15.74 7.71
C ARG A 188 24.03 -16.70 8.80
N LYS A 189 25.09 -16.34 9.54
CA LYS A 189 25.57 -17.12 10.68
C LYS A 189 24.49 -17.23 11.78
N ASP A 190 23.79 -16.13 12.03
CA ASP A 190 22.76 -16.05 13.08
C ASP A 190 21.38 -16.44 12.53
N TRP A 191 21.22 -16.40 11.21
CA TRP A 191 19.98 -16.80 10.54
C TRP A 191 19.69 -18.29 10.66
N PHE A 192 20.71 -19.15 10.43
CA PHE A 192 20.55 -20.60 10.41
C PHE A 192 20.81 -21.23 11.78
N ASP A 193 19.90 -22.10 12.23
CA ASP A 193 20.14 -23.05 13.33
C ASP A 193 19.84 -24.46 12.85
N GLU A 194 20.89 -25.22 12.52
CA GLU A 194 20.78 -26.59 11.97
C GLU A 194 20.17 -27.58 12.96
N ARG A 195 20.23 -27.32 14.28
CA ARG A 195 19.51 -28.14 15.28
C ARG A 195 18.01 -27.96 15.14
N PHE A 196 17.55 -26.71 15.05
CA PHE A 196 16.11 -26.44 14.90
C PHE A 196 15.61 -26.89 13.53
N TRP A 197 16.42 -26.82 12.48
CA TRP A 197 16.08 -27.48 11.22
C TRP A 197 15.89 -28.99 11.39
N THR A 198 16.83 -29.67 12.07
CA THR A 198 16.77 -31.12 12.24
C THR A 198 15.59 -31.55 13.11
N LEU A 199 15.36 -30.86 14.24
CA LEU A 199 14.37 -31.24 15.24
C LEU A 199 12.96 -30.76 14.89
N ALA A 200 12.81 -29.58 14.32
CA ALA A 200 11.54 -28.90 14.16
C ALA A 200 11.26 -28.36 12.75
N LYS A 201 12.16 -28.60 11.79
CA LYS A 201 12.05 -28.06 10.42
C LYS A 201 11.87 -26.53 10.37
N SER A 202 12.45 -25.80 11.33
CA SER A 202 12.49 -24.34 11.29
C SER A 202 13.56 -23.87 10.32
N PHE A 203 13.20 -23.09 9.31
CA PHE A 203 14.12 -22.67 8.24
C PHE A 203 15.07 -21.53 8.66
N CYS A 204 14.80 -20.90 9.79
CA CYS A 204 15.67 -19.92 10.44
C CYS A 204 15.67 -20.14 11.95
N ALA A 205 16.54 -19.45 12.67
CA ALA A 205 16.56 -19.45 14.12
C ALA A 205 15.20 -18.98 14.68
N PRO A 206 14.66 -19.61 15.74
CA PRO A 206 13.32 -19.30 16.26
C PRO A 206 13.11 -17.84 16.63
N GLU A 207 14.16 -17.17 17.11
CA GLU A 207 14.13 -15.76 17.51
C GLU A 207 13.89 -14.83 16.31
N LEU A 208 14.15 -15.29 15.08
CA LEU A 208 13.99 -14.54 13.84
C LEU A 208 12.65 -14.78 13.15
N LEU A 209 11.87 -15.77 13.59
CA LEU A 209 10.53 -16.01 13.06
C LEU A 209 9.62 -14.77 13.14
N PRO A 210 9.64 -13.95 14.22
CA PRO A 210 8.89 -12.70 14.26
C PRO A 210 9.25 -11.71 13.16
N LEU A 211 10.52 -11.63 12.77
CA LEU A 211 10.98 -10.75 11.69
C LEU A 211 10.37 -11.17 10.33
N VAL A 212 10.39 -12.48 10.04
CA VAL A 212 9.77 -13.01 8.82
C VAL A 212 8.25 -12.82 8.84
N ALA A 213 7.61 -13.10 9.99
CA ALA A 213 6.18 -12.90 10.14
C ALA A 213 5.79 -11.43 9.94
N LYS A 214 6.57 -10.49 10.48
CA LYS A 214 6.36 -9.05 10.27
C LYS A 214 6.49 -8.70 8.80
N ASN A 215 7.51 -9.17 8.10
CA ASN A 215 7.70 -8.86 6.68
C ASN A 215 6.49 -9.34 5.85
N ILE A 216 5.97 -10.54 6.10
CA ILE A 216 4.75 -11.05 5.48
C ILE A 216 3.54 -10.15 5.79
N VAL A 217 3.39 -9.74 7.06
CA VAL A 217 2.29 -8.85 7.48
C VAL A 217 2.39 -7.49 6.79
N ASP A 218 3.59 -6.89 6.72
CA ASP A 218 3.81 -5.61 6.03
C ASP A 218 3.41 -5.68 4.56
N ILE A 219 3.81 -6.75 3.85
CA ILE A 219 3.42 -6.99 2.45
C ILE A 219 1.90 -7.07 2.35
N ILE A 220 1.22 -7.85 3.20
CA ILE A 220 -0.24 -7.99 3.17
C ILE A 220 -0.92 -6.66 3.47
N LEU A 221 -0.47 -5.92 4.48
CA LEU A 221 -1.03 -4.62 4.85
C LEU A 221 -0.86 -3.59 3.75
N SER A 222 0.27 -3.62 3.01
CA SER A 222 0.47 -2.74 1.85
C SER A 222 -0.59 -2.96 0.75
N THR A 223 -1.04 -4.22 0.56
CA THR A 223 -2.13 -4.55 -0.37
C THR A 223 -3.51 -4.08 0.13
N ARG A 224 -3.63 -3.74 1.40
CA ARG A 224 -4.87 -3.28 2.05
C ARG A 224 -4.90 -1.77 2.28
N GLY A 225 -3.97 -1.05 1.64
CA GLY A 225 -3.91 0.42 1.69
C GLY A 225 -3.33 1.00 2.98
N ARG A 226 -2.73 0.17 3.82
CA ARG A 226 -1.97 0.58 5.00
C ARG A 226 -0.53 0.89 4.61
N ALA A 227 -0.31 2.01 3.96
CA ALA A 227 1.02 2.46 3.54
C ALA A 227 1.29 3.88 4.03
N VAL A 228 2.53 4.15 4.39
CA VAL A 228 3.01 5.50 4.67
C VAL A 228 2.87 6.35 3.40
N LYS A 229 2.34 7.57 3.55
CA LYS A 229 2.14 8.52 2.45
C LYS A 229 2.97 9.78 2.60
N CYS A 230 3.36 10.12 3.84
CA CYS A 230 4.10 11.34 4.14
C CYS A 230 5.17 11.10 5.20
N VAL A 231 6.35 11.65 4.98
CA VAL A 231 7.38 11.82 6.01
C VAL A 231 7.42 13.29 6.41
N ILE A 232 7.26 13.53 7.69
CA ILE A 232 7.33 14.85 8.31
C ILE A 232 8.71 14.97 8.96
N LEU A 233 9.43 16.01 8.65
CA LEU A 233 10.83 16.18 8.95
C LEU A 233 11.03 17.37 9.88
N ASP A 234 11.75 17.19 10.97
CA ASP A 234 12.44 18.30 11.59
C ASP A 234 13.65 18.73 10.76
N LEU A 235 14.29 19.82 11.11
CA LEU A 235 15.39 20.42 10.38
C LEU A 235 16.72 20.27 11.12
N ASP A 236 16.91 21.03 12.22
CA ASP A 236 18.15 21.08 12.99
C ASP A 236 18.49 19.71 13.58
N ASN A 237 19.74 19.27 13.42
CA ASN A 237 20.24 17.94 13.80
C ASN A 237 19.46 16.74 13.22
N THR A 238 18.50 16.99 12.31
CA THR A 238 17.73 15.97 11.58
C THR A 238 18.06 15.99 10.08
N LEU A 239 17.84 17.12 9.37
CA LEU A 239 18.20 17.24 7.94
C LEU A 239 19.61 17.79 7.72
N TRP A 240 20.18 18.47 8.69
CA TRP A 240 21.55 18.96 8.73
C TRP A 240 22.04 18.97 10.17
N GLY A 241 23.36 18.96 10.36
CA GLY A 241 23.96 19.14 11.68
C GLY A 241 24.06 20.62 12.05
N GLY A 242 23.85 20.91 13.35
CA GLY A 242 23.82 22.28 13.87
C GLY A 242 22.44 22.90 13.92
N ILE A 243 22.41 24.16 14.37
CA ILE A 243 21.19 24.95 14.60
C ILE A 243 21.21 26.16 13.66
N ILE A 244 20.24 26.20 12.73
CA ILE A 244 20.21 27.23 11.68
C ILE A 244 20.21 28.67 12.23
N GLY A 245 19.57 28.89 13.39
CA GLY A 245 19.52 30.21 14.04
C GLY A 245 20.86 30.71 14.53
N ASP A 246 21.77 29.81 14.89
CA ASP A 246 23.09 30.11 15.44
C ASP A 246 24.19 30.04 14.38
N ASP A 247 24.16 28.98 13.53
CA ASP A 247 25.22 28.67 12.59
C ASP A 247 25.03 29.35 11.22
N GLY A 248 23.82 29.72 10.89
CA GLY A 248 23.44 30.31 9.59
C GLY A 248 23.51 29.30 8.44
N PRO A 249 23.02 29.69 7.23
CA PRO A 249 22.89 28.76 6.09
C PRO A 249 24.19 28.14 5.59
N GLN A 250 25.33 28.79 5.84
CA GLN A 250 26.66 28.31 5.42
C GLN A 250 27.40 27.56 6.53
N GLY A 251 26.98 27.72 7.80
CA GLY A 251 27.63 27.10 8.95
C GLY A 251 27.05 25.76 9.36
N ILE A 252 25.85 25.41 8.91
CA ILE A 252 25.26 24.10 9.15
C ILE A 252 26.05 23.00 8.45
N GLN A 253 26.08 21.79 9.05
CA GLN A 253 26.84 20.66 8.55
C GLN A 253 25.99 19.84 7.57
N ILE A 254 26.26 20.00 6.29
CA ILE A 254 25.66 19.23 5.19
C ILE A 254 26.59 19.22 3.99
N SER A 255 27.12 18.08 3.64
CA SER A 255 28.00 17.93 2.47
C SER A 255 28.04 16.46 1.97
N ALA A 256 28.46 16.25 0.72
CA ALA A 256 28.62 14.91 0.15
C ALA A 256 29.83 14.15 0.74
N HIS A 257 30.75 14.83 1.40
CA HIS A 257 31.98 14.26 1.97
C HIS A 257 32.40 15.02 3.22
N GLY A 258 32.86 14.29 4.24
CA GLY A 258 33.35 14.88 5.49
C GLY A 258 32.18 15.22 6.45
N GLU A 259 32.29 16.36 7.12
CA GLU A 259 31.27 16.77 8.10
C GLU A 259 29.91 16.98 7.41
N GLY A 260 28.86 16.31 7.94
CA GLY A 260 27.51 16.37 7.41
C GLY A 260 27.21 15.37 6.29
N GLU A 261 28.11 14.41 6.00
CA GLU A 261 27.87 13.34 5.02
C GLU A 261 26.68 12.46 5.42
N GLU A 262 26.49 12.23 6.70
CA GLU A 262 25.39 11.46 7.28
C GLU A 262 24.02 12.10 6.96
N PHE A 263 23.90 13.42 7.10
CA PHE A 263 22.70 14.17 6.75
C PHE A 263 22.47 14.21 5.24
N HIS A 264 23.53 14.36 4.46
CA HIS A 264 23.45 14.26 3.00
C HIS A 264 22.92 12.88 2.56
N ARG A 265 23.36 11.80 3.21
CA ARG A 265 22.87 10.44 2.94
C ARG A 265 21.39 10.28 3.30
N LEU A 266 20.96 10.84 4.42
CA LEU A 266 19.54 10.86 4.79
C LEU A 266 18.71 11.61 3.74
N GLN A 267 19.16 12.79 3.30
CA GLN A 267 18.45 13.55 2.27
C GLN A 267 18.40 12.81 0.93
N CYS A 268 19.45 12.08 0.53
CA CYS A 268 19.42 11.20 -0.63
C CYS A 268 18.35 10.12 -0.50
N PHE A 269 18.27 9.46 0.66
CA PHE A 269 17.25 8.45 0.95
C PHE A 269 15.84 9.03 0.89
N LEU A 270 15.61 10.18 1.50
CA LEU A 270 14.32 10.89 1.47
C LEU A 270 13.92 11.31 0.05
N ARG A 271 14.88 11.76 -0.77
CA ARG A 271 14.64 12.09 -2.18
C ARG A 271 14.19 10.86 -2.98
N GLU A 272 14.78 9.71 -2.75
CA GLU A 272 14.32 8.46 -3.39
C GLU A 272 12.92 8.06 -2.92
N LEU A 273 12.58 8.25 -1.64
CA LEU A 273 11.20 8.06 -1.16
C LEU A 273 10.23 9.03 -1.85
N LYS A 274 10.60 10.30 -1.99
CA LYS A 274 9.81 11.30 -2.72
C LYS A 274 9.63 10.91 -4.19
N ASN A 275 10.69 10.49 -4.87
CA ASN A 275 10.64 10.03 -6.26
C ASN A 275 9.71 8.82 -6.45
N ARG A 276 9.50 8.05 -5.40
CA ARG A 276 8.53 6.93 -5.34
C ARG A 276 7.09 7.39 -5.02
N GLY A 277 6.88 8.67 -4.71
CA GLY A 277 5.58 9.26 -4.40
C GLY A 277 5.23 9.35 -2.92
N ILE A 278 6.21 9.24 -2.02
CA ILE A 278 6.06 9.62 -0.61
C ILE A 278 6.19 11.15 -0.50
N LEU A 279 5.21 11.80 0.11
CA LEU A 279 5.25 13.24 0.35
C LEU A 279 6.27 13.57 1.43
N LEU A 280 6.99 14.67 1.26
CA LEU A 280 7.84 15.24 2.30
C LEU A 280 7.22 16.53 2.83
N ALA A 281 7.14 16.66 4.14
CA ALA A 281 6.70 17.87 4.81
C ALA A 281 7.73 18.28 5.88
N VAL A 282 7.83 19.56 6.15
CA VAL A 282 8.69 20.11 7.21
C VAL A 282 7.83 20.53 8.39
N CYS A 283 8.26 20.17 9.60
CA CYS A 283 7.69 20.60 10.87
C CYS A 283 8.82 20.97 11.84
N SER A 284 9.19 22.23 11.89
CA SER A 284 10.34 22.69 12.68
C SER A 284 10.03 23.90 13.57
N LYS A 285 10.72 23.98 14.70
CA LYS A 285 10.68 25.12 15.62
C LYS A 285 11.76 26.14 15.24
N ASN A 286 11.49 26.92 14.21
CA ASN A 286 12.40 27.90 13.64
C ASN A 286 11.64 29.10 13.09
N GLU A 287 12.32 30.25 12.95
CA GLU A 287 11.85 31.31 12.09
C GLU A 287 11.76 30.87 10.65
N HIS A 288 10.63 31.10 10.00
CA HIS A 288 10.35 30.57 8.66
C HIS A 288 11.42 30.97 7.62
N ALA A 289 11.87 32.21 7.63
CA ALA A 289 12.90 32.71 6.73
C ALA A 289 14.25 31.98 6.92
N ASN A 290 14.63 31.75 8.18
CA ASN A 290 15.87 31.03 8.50
C ASN A 290 15.78 29.55 8.06
N ALA A 291 14.63 28.92 8.29
CA ALA A 291 14.38 27.52 7.93
C ALA A 291 14.44 27.27 6.40
N ILE A 292 14.06 28.24 5.58
CA ILE A 292 14.10 28.16 4.11
C ILE A 292 15.50 28.40 3.56
N ALA A 293 16.28 29.30 4.20
CA ALA A 293 17.55 29.76 3.66
C ALA A 293 18.54 28.65 3.26
N PRO A 294 18.70 27.53 4.00
CA PRO A 294 19.59 26.44 3.57
C PRO A 294 19.18 25.81 2.22
N PHE A 295 17.89 25.62 1.99
CA PHE A 295 17.39 25.03 0.74
C PHE A 295 17.69 25.88 -0.50
N GLU A 296 17.87 27.20 -0.34
CA GLU A 296 18.14 28.15 -1.40
C GLU A 296 19.64 28.46 -1.53
N GLN A 297 20.37 28.48 -0.40
CA GLN A 297 21.71 29.07 -0.34
C GLN A 297 22.82 28.04 -0.11
N ASN A 298 22.53 26.89 0.52
CA ASN A 298 23.59 25.91 0.81
C ASN A 298 23.71 24.90 -0.34
N PRO A 299 24.87 24.83 -1.04
CA PRO A 299 25.07 23.92 -2.16
C PRO A 299 25.12 22.44 -1.77
N GLY A 300 25.36 22.13 -0.48
CA GLY A 300 25.37 20.76 0.05
C GLY A 300 23.98 20.15 0.17
N MET A 301 22.91 20.96 0.14
CA MET A 301 21.52 20.49 0.23
C MET A 301 21.11 19.66 -0.99
N VAL A 302 20.70 18.43 -0.72
CA VAL A 302 20.16 17.48 -1.74
C VAL A 302 18.69 17.76 -2.02
N LEU A 303 17.90 17.93 -0.96
CA LEU A 303 16.49 18.30 -1.06
C LEU A 303 16.37 19.79 -1.42
N LYS A 304 15.39 20.10 -2.27
CA LYS A 304 15.03 21.44 -2.68
C LYS A 304 13.66 21.80 -2.11
N LEU A 305 13.32 23.08 -2.01
CA LEU A 305 11.98 23.53 -1.59
C LEU A 305 10.88 22.90 -2.44
N SER A 306 11.13 22.66 -3.71
CA SER A 306 10.20 21.98 -4.61
C SER A 306 9.94 20.50 -4.25
N ASP A 307 10.79 19.88 -3.44
CA ASP A 307 10.60 18.52 -2.95
C ASP A 307 9.70 18.46 -1.71
N ILE A 308 9.51 19.61 -1.03
CA ILE A 308 8.70 19.73 0.17
C ILE A 308 7.28 20.16 -0.22
N THR A 309 6.31 19.34 0.16
CA THR A 309 4.90 19.58 -0.17
C THR A 309 4.25 20.60 0.75
N VAL A 310 4.56 20.54 2.05
CA VAL A 310 4.07 21.46 3.08
C VAL A 310 5.24 21.85 3.98
N PHE A 311 5.45 23.15 4.17
CA PHE A 311 6.54 23.69 4.97
C PHE A 311 6.00 24.49 6.15
N VAL A 312 6.12 23.96 7.37
CA VAL A 312 5.68 24.62 8.60
C VAL A 312 6.89 24.82 9.51
N ALA A 313 7.31 26.07 9.63
CA ALA A 313 8.36 26.48 10.57
C ALA A 313 7.82 27.66 11.40
N ASN A 314 7.63 27.43 12.69
CA ASN A 314 7.17 28.38 13.68
C ASN A 314 7.45 27.84 15.09
N TRP A 315 7.11 28.60 16.13
CA TRP A 315 7.37 28.27 17.54
C TRP A 315 6.21 27.52 18.22
N ASP A 316 5.16 27.14 17.49
CA ASP A 316 4.07 26.32 18.02
C ASP A 316 4.56 24.89 18.32
N ASN A 317 3.79 24.14 19.12
CA ASN A 317 4.14 22.75 19.37
C ASN A 317 4.02 21.90 18.10
N LYS A 318 4.89 20.91 17.96
CA LYS A 318 4.98 20.07 16.75
C LYS A 318 3.71 19.26 16.49
N ALA A 319 2.98 18.83 17.52
CA ALA A 319 1.73 18.10 17.33
C ALA A 319 0.64 18.96 16.66
N ALA A 320 0.52 20.24 17.07
CA ALA A 320 -0.41 21.18 16.41
C ALA A 320 0.00 21.48 14.96
N ASN A 321 1.30 21.57 14.69
CA ASN A 321 1.83 21.76 13.33
C ASN A 321 1.62 20.51 12.45
N ILE A 322 1.77 19.31 13.00
CA ILE A 322 1.46 18.05 12.30
C ILE A 322 -0.03 17.96 11.96
N GLU A 323 -0.92 18.43 12.85
CA GLU A 323 -2.35 18.53 12.53
C GLU A 323 -2.61 19.49 11.34
N ARG A 324 -1.94 20.64 11.29
CA ARG A 324 -2.01 21.56 10.13
C ARG A 324 -1.53 20.91 8.84
N ILE A 325 -0.41 20.16 8.91
CA ILE A 325 0.11 19.39 7.76
C ILE A 325 -0.90 18.33 7.33
N ARG A 326 -1.51 17.62 8.29
CA ARG A 326 -2.55 16.62 8.00
C ARG A 326 -3.73 17.23 7.25
N GLN A 327 -4.21 18.38 7.71
CA GLN A 327 -5.32 19.10 7.09
C GLN A 327 -4.97 19.55 5.67
N ALA A 328 -3.78 20.16 5.49
CA ALA A 328 -3.31 20.62 4.18
C ALA A 328 -3.14 19.47 3.18
N LEU A 329 -2.70 18.29 3.64
CA LEU A 329 -2.52 17.11 2.79
C LEU A 329 -3.77 16.24 2.68
N ASN A 330 -4.77 16.46 3.53
CA ASN A 330 -6.00 15.65 3.61
C ASN A 330 -5.72 14.14 3.67
N ILE A 331 -4.81 13.72 4.56
CA ILE A 331 -4.44 12.31 4.79
C ILE A 331 -4.59 11.97 6.27
N GLY A 332 -4.74 10.66 6.60
CA GLY A 332 -4.83 10.21 7.99
C GLY A 332 -3.48 10.22 8.71
N PHE A 333 -3.47 10.42 10.02
CA PHE A 333 -2.27 10.30 10.87
C PHE A 333 -1.58 8.95 10.74
N ASP A 334 -2.33 7.87 10.58
CA ASP A 334 -1.85 6.50 10.37
C ASP A 334 -1.00 6.30 9.10
N SER A 335 -0.96 7.31 8.23
CA SER A 335 -0.15 7.33 7.00
C SER A 335 1.05 8.28 7.10
N MET A 336 1.36 8.81 8.28
CA MET A 336 2.43 9.77 8.52
C MET A 336 3.55 9.17 9.37
N VAL A 337 4.77 9.50 9.00
CA VAL A 337 5.99 9.24 9.79
C VAL A 337 6.58 10.57 10.18
N PHE A 338 6.92 10.76 11.45
CA PHE A 338 7.59 11.94 11.95
C PHE A 338 9.02 11.61 12.39
N LEU A 339 9.99 12.31 11.82
CA LEU A 339 11.42 12.17 12.10
C LEU A 339 11.94 13.43 12.79
N ASP A 340 12.57 13.23 13.95
CA ASP A 340 13.05 14.29 14.81
C ASP A 340 14.16 13.72 15.71
N ASP A 341 15.30 14.40 15.83
CA ASP A 341 16.42 13.97 16.69
C ASP A 341 16.11 14.12 18.18
N ASN A 342 15.23 15.09 18.53
CA ASN A 342 14.93 15.42 19.92
C ASN A 342 13.94 14.44 20.54
N PRO A 343 14.33 13.64 21.55
CA PRO A 343 13.43 12.67 22.20
C PRO A 343 12.22 13.33 22.89
N PHE A 344 12.33 14.60 23.34
CA PHE A 344 11.21 15.30 23.94
C PHE A 344 10.11 15.56 22.91
N GLU A 345 10.46 16.05 21.71
CA GLU A 345 9.50 16.30 20.64
C GLU A 345 8.88 14.99 20.13
N ARG A 346 9.69 13.92 19.98
CA ARG A 346 9.17 12.60 19.62
C ARG A 346 8.14 12.08 20.63
N ASN A 347 8.42 12.20 21.93
CA ASN A 347 7.49 11.76 22.97
C ASN A 347 6.22 12.61 23.00
N LEU A 348 6.34 13.92 22.86
CA LEU A 348 5.18 14.81 22.75
C LEU A 348 4.24 14.41 21.60
N VAL A 349 4.79 14.14 20.42
CA VAL A 349 3.99 13.71 19.27
C VAL A 349 3.35 12.33 19.51
N ARG A 350 4.06 11.37 20.10
CA ARG A 350 3.50 10.05 20.46
C ARG A 350 2.32 10.15 21.42
N ASP A 351 2.44 11.04 22.42
CA ASP A 351 1.40 11.20 23.43
C ASP A 351 0.15 11.90 22.87
N MET A 352 0.35 12.93 22.05
CA MET A 352 -0.74 13.74 21.51
C MET A 352 -1.36 13.15 20.24
N LEU A 353 -0.57 12.46 19.41
CA LEU A 353 -0.97 11.93 18.11
C LEU A 353 -0.54 10.45 17.98
N PRO A 354 -1.14 9.54 18.74
CA PRO A 354 -0.69 8.15 18.85
C PRO A 354 -0.78 7.35 17.53
N GLU A 355 -1.52 7.84 16.55
CA GLU A 355 -1.61 7.22 15.22
C GLU A 355 -0.40 7.57 14.32
N VAL A 356 0.33 8.66 14.61
CA VAL A 356 1.53 9.03 13.87
C VAL A 356 2.66 8.06 14.19
N ILE A 357 3.32 7.55 13.18
CA ILE A 357 4.49 6.70 13.36
C ILE A 357 5.69 7.58 13.70
N VAL A 358 6.25 7.42 14.89
CA VAL A 358 7.41 8.18 15.36
C VAL A 358 8.55 7.21 15.69
N PRO A 359 9.47 6.96 14.73
CA PRO A 359 10.65 6.13 14.96
C PRO A 359 11.57 6.69 16.05
N GLU A 360 12.32 5.82 16.72
CA GLU A 360 13.49 6.25 17.47
C GLU A 360 14.61 6.55 16.47
N LEU A 361 15.19 7.72 16.56
CA LEU A 361 16.44 8.04 15.87
C LEU A 361 17.60 7.81 16.83
N PRO A 362 18.67 7.13 16.40
CA PRO A 362 19.91 6.99 17.17
C PRO A 362 20.54 8.35 17.48
N ASP A 363 21.42 8.39 18.48
CA ASP A 363 22.17 9.62 18.80
C ASP A 363 23.18 9.98 17.69
N ASP A 364 23.69 8.96 16.97
CA ASP A 364 24.60 9.15 15.83
C ASP A 364 23.80 9.23 14.52
N PRO A 365 23.82 10.38 13.82
CA PRO A 365 23.09 10.57 12.56
C PRO A 365 23.52 9.61 11.44
N SER A 366 24.73 9.03 11.52
CA SER A 366 25.21 8.05 10.54
C SER A 366 24.36 6.77 10.50
N ASP A 367 23.66 6.47 11.59
CA ASP A 367 22.74 5.32 11.71
C ASP A 367 21.28 5.65 11.39
N TYR A 368 20.89 6.89 11.06
CA TYR A 368 19.50 7.28 10.79
C TYR A 368 18.85 6.44 9.68
N VAL A 369 19.48 6.38 8.53
CA VAL A 369 18.95 5.60 7.38
C VAL A 369 18.81 4.13 7.73
N LYS A 370 19.78 3.56 8.45
CA LYS A 370 19.74 2.17 8.91
C LYS A 370 18.58 1.93 9.88
N ALA A 371 18.40 2.80 10.87
CA ALA A 371 17.32 2.69 11.84
C ALA A 371 15.94 2.78 11.18
N ILE A 372 15.75 3.72 10.25
CA ILE A 372 14.50 3.88 9.50
C ILE A 372 14.25 2.67 8.61
N SER A 373 15.28 2.18 7.89
CA SER A 373 15.16 1.04 6.98
C SER A 373 14.82 -0.26 7.72
N ALA A 374 15.37 -0.46 8.93
CA ALA A 374 15.09 -1.64 9.76
C ALA A 374 13.60 -1.78 10.14
N LEU A 375 12.85 -0.69 10.12
CA LEU A 375 11.43 -0.70 10.48
C LEU A 375 10.51 -1.14 9.35
N ASN A 376 10.99 -1.21 8.11
CA ASN A 376 10.21 -1.52 6.88
C ASN A 376 8.92 -0.69 6.75
N LEU A 377 9.00 0.63 7.05
CA LEU A 377 7.83 1.51 7.07
C LEU A 377 7.24 1.80 5.68
N PHE A 378 8.07 1.65 4.66
CA PHE A 378 7.73 2.06 3.30
C PHE A 378 7.40 0.88 2.39
N GLU A 379 6.88 -0.23 2.93
CA GLU A 379 6.46 -1.38 2.13
C GLU A 379 5.42 -0.99 1.08
N THR A 380 5.52 -1.58 -0.11
CA THR A 380 4.58 -1.33 -1.20
C THR A 380 4.33 -2.57 -2.03
N SER A 381 3.09 -2.80 -2.40
CA SER A 381 2.69 -3.89 -3.30
C SER A 381 2.54 -3.46 -4.76
N THR A 382 2.55 -2.16 -5.04
CA THR A 382 2.33 -1.62 -6.39
C THR A 382 3.15 -0.35 -6.60
N ARG A 383 3.53 -0.10 -7.85
CA ARG A 383 4.14 1.17 -8.29
C ARG A 383 3.39 1.66 -9.53
N ALA A 384 2.73 2.81 -9.40
CA ALA A 384 2.09 3.49 -10.53
C ALA A 384 2.97 4.66 -11.01
N ALA A 385 2.91 4.97 -12.30
CA ALA A 385 3.67 6.09 -12.88
C ALA A 385 3.28 7.43 -12.25
N GLU A 386 1.99 7.59 -11.89
CA GLU A 386 1.46 8.80 -11.25
C GLU A 386 1.96 9.01 -9.81
N ASP A 387 2.46 7.95 -9.15
CA ASP A 387 3.03 8.10 -7.81
C ASP A 387 4.27 9.01 -7.83
N THR A 388 5.01 9.06 -8.93
CA THR A 388 6.19 9.93 -9.09
C THR A 388 5.82 11.42 -9.21
N GLN A 389 4.59 11.72 -9.63
CA GLN A 389 4.08 13.09 -9.81
C GLN A 389 3.30 13.60 -8.58
N ARG A 390 3.22 12.80 -7.51
CA ARG A 390 2.38 13.11 -6.35
C ARG A 390 2.72 14.44 -5.68
N THR A 391 3.98 14.77 -5.50
CA THR A 391 4.41 16.05 -4.91
C THR A 391 3.91 17.23 -5.74
N GLU A 392 4.01 17.15 -7.07
CA GLU A 392 3.53 18.19 -7.97
C GLU A 392 2.00 18.32 -7.89
N PHE A 393 1.26 17.23 -7.81
CA PHE A 393 -0.18 17.27 -7.61
C PHE A 393 -0.61 18.02 -6.35
N TYR A 394 0.08 17.81 -5.23
CA TYR A 394 -0.24 18.52 -3.98
C TYR A 394 0.14 20.00 -4.04
N ARG A 395 1.24 20.35 -4.76
CA ARG A 395 1.63 21.74 -4.96
C ARG A 395 0.60 22.49 -5.81
N VAL A 396 0.14 21.87 -6.88
CA VAL A 396 -0.94 22.39 -7.74
C VAL A 396 -2.25 22.53 -6.95
N GLU A 397 -2.55 21.60 -6.02
CA GLU A 397 -3.73 21.70 -5.17
C GLU A 397 -3.66 22.90 -4.22
N ALA A 398 -2.50 23.22 -3.69
CA ALA A 398 -2.33 24.45 -2.90
C ALA A 398 -2.61 25.73 -3.72
N GLN A 399 -2.23 25.75 -5.00
CA GLN A 399 -2.58 26.85 -5.91
C GLN A 399 -4.08 26.96 -6.17
N ARG A 400 -4.79 25.81 -6.27
CA ARG A 400 -6.25 25.78 -6.38
C ARG A 400 -6.95 26.35 -5.15
N GLN A 401 -6.48 26.01 -3.95
CA GLN A 401 -7.02 26.56 -2.71
C GLN A 401 -6.89 28.09 -2.64
N ILE A 402 -5.79 28.63 -3.13
CA ILE A 402 -5.63 30.08 -3.24
C ILE A 402 -6.64 30.67 -4.25
N ALA A 403 -6.83 30.02 -5.41
CA ALA A 403 -7.79 30.46 -6.41
C ALA A 403 -9.24 30.39 -5.89
N GLU A 404 -9.59 29.34 -5.12
CA GLU A 404 -10.88 29.22 -4.44
C GLU A 404 -11.12 30.36 -3.43
N ALA A 405 -10.12 30.64 -2.60
CA ALA A 405 -10.20 31.71 -1.60
C ALA A 405 -10.33 33.13 -2.21
N THR A 406 -9.93 33.30 -3.46
CA THR A 406 -9.95 34.60 -4.16
C THR A 406 -11.14 34.77 -5.11
N ALA A 407 -11.92 33.71 -5.39
CA ALA A 407 -13.11 33.78 -6.25
C ALA A 407 -14.29 34.44 -5.52
N ALA A 408 -15.13 35.17 -6.25
CA ALA A 408 -16.27 35.86 -5.67
C ALA A 408 -17.42 34.89 -5.28
N SER A 409 -17.49 33.71 -5.91
CA SER A 409 -18.42 32.64 -5.55
C SER A 409 -17.80 31.27 -5.86
N PHE A 410 -18.33 30.21 -5.22
CA PHE A 410 -17.90 28.84 -5.50
C PHE A 410 -18.23 28.40 -6.94
N GLU A 411 -19.33 28.90 -7.52
CA GLU A 411 -19.68 28.63 -8.92
C GLU A 411 -18.69 29.27 -9.89
N GLU A 412 -18.29 30.52 -9.64
CA GLU A 412 -17.26 31.21 -10.41
C GLU A 412 -15.91 30.49 -10.34
N PHE A 413 -15.55 30.01 -9.15
CA PHE A 413 -14.38 29.17 -8.98
C PHE A 413 -14.45 27.90 -9.85
N LEU A 414 -15.55 27.13 -9.79
CA LEU A 414 -15.72 25.92 -10.57
C LEU A 414 -15.65 26.18 -12.08
N GLN A 415 -16.29 27.25 -12.56
CA GLN A 415 -16.19 27.67 -13.97
C GLN A 415 -14.75 28.01 -14.37
N SER A 416 -14.04 28.70 -13.49
CA SER A 416 -12.66 29.12 -13.74
C SER A 416 -11.67 27.96 -13.83
N LEU A 417 -12.01 26.79 -13.34
CA LEU A 417 -11.17 25.59 -13.39
C LEU A 417 -11.10 24.97 -14.80
N GLU A 418 -12.08 25.23 -15.67
CA GLU A 418 -12.15 24.65 -17.04
C GLU A 418 -12.00 23.13 -17.04
N MET A 419 -12.70 22.47 -16.11
CA MET A 419 -12.52 21.05 -15.83
C MET A 419 -12.96 20.18 -17.01
N LYS A 420 -12.15 19.17 -17.33
CA LYS A 420 -12.41 18.16 -18.36
C LYS A 420 -12.44 16.79 -17.71
N ILE A 421 -13.50 16.03 -17.94
CA ILE A 421 -13.69 14.68 -17.40
C ILE A 421 -13.76 13.65 -18.53
N GLU A 422 -13.02 12.56 -18.37
CA GLU A 422 -13.07 11.38 -19.22
C GLU A 422 -13.58 10.21 -18.39
N VAL A 423 -14.63 9.53 -18.88
CA VAL A 423 -15.21 8.36 -18.23
C VAL A 423 -15.22 7.20 -19.22
N GLU A 424 -14.58 6.11 -18.84
CA GLU A 424 -14.44 4.92 -19.66
C GLU A 424 -14.63 3.64 -18.84
N ARG A 425 -14.80 2.49 -19.50
CA ARG A 425 -14.73 1.20 -18.84
C ARG A 425 -13.29 0.92 -18.43
N PHE A 426 -13.10 0.00 -17.46
CA PHE A 426 -11.74 -0.43 -17.10
C PHE A 426 -10.96 -0.86 -18.35
N VAL A 427 -9.74 -0.37 -18.49
CA VAL A 427 -8.79 -0.71 -19.56
C VAL A 427 -7.51 -1.31 -18.97
N PRO A 428 -6.81 -2.20 -19.70
CA PRO A 428 -5.64 -2.91 -19.18
C PRO A 428 -4.57 -1.99 -18.61
N GLU A 429 -4.34 -0.84 -19.23
CA GLU A 429 -3.32 0.15 -18.89
C GLU A 429 -3.56 0.76 -17.50
N GLN A 430 -4.83 0.86 -17.08
CA GLN A 430 -5.23 1.47 -15.82
C GLN A 430 -5.46 0.46 -14.69
N LEU A 431 -5.52 -0.87 -14.97
CA LEU A 431 -5.88 -1.88 -13.97
C LEU A 431 -5.03 -1.85 -12.70
N SER A 432 -3.72 -1.65 -12.82
CA SER A 432 -2.83 -1.53 -11.65
C SER A 432 -3.19 -0.33 -10.77
N ARG A 433 -3.57 0.79 -11.40
CA ARG A 433 -3.99 2.01 -10.69
C ARG A 433 -5.38 1.86 -10.09
N ILE A 434 -6.31 1.25 -10.80
CA ILE A 434 -7.66 0.93 -10.32
C ILE A 434 -7.56 0.03 -9.07
N ALA A 435 -6.82 -1.06 -9.13
CA ALA A 435 -6.59 -1.95 -8.00
C ALA A 435 -5.96 -1.20 -6.80
N GLN A 436 -4.96 -0.36 -7.05
CA GLN A 436 -4.34 0.46 -6.02
C GLN A 436 -5.36 1.41 -5.33
N LEU A 437 -6.24 2.05 -6.09
CA LEU A 437 -7.27 2.93 -5.52
C LEU A 437 -8.29 2.16 -4.70
N LEU A 438 -8.78 1.02 -5.20
CA LEU A 438 -9.74 0.14 -4.50
C LEU A 438 -9.15 -0.50 -3.24
N GLN A 439 -7.83 -0.63 -3.14
CA GLN A 439 -7.14 -1.12 -1.95
C GLN A 439 -6.88 -0.04 -0.90
N ARG A 440 -6.91 1.24 -1.26
CA ARG A 440 -6.65 2.34 -0.33
C ARG A 440 -7.85 2.60 0.59
N SER A 441 -7.57 3.05 1.82
CA SER A 441 -8.60 3.60 2.72
C SER A 441 -8.98 4.99 2.24
N ASN A 442 -10.05 5.11 1.48
CA ASN A 442 -10.56 6.40 1.05
C ASN A 442 -11.72 6.84 1.95
N GLN A 443 -11.75 8.11 2.30
CA GLN A 443 -12.87 8.71 3.04
C GLN A 443 -14.15 8.68 2.20
N PHE A 444 -14.02 8.83 0.88
CA PHE A 444 -15.11 8.66 -0.06
C PHE A 444 -15.07 7.26 -0.66
N ASN A 445 -15.66 6.31 0.04
CA ASN A 445 -15.88 4.94 -0.43
C ASN A 445 -17.15 4.40 0.23
N LEU A 446 -18.16 4.09 -0.57
CA LEU A 446 -19.50 3.73 -0.08
C LEU A 446 -19.56 2.36 0.57
N THR A 447 -18.84 1.37 0.03
CA THR A 447 -18.94 -0.04 0.46
C THR A 447 -17.65 -0.59 1.05
N THR A 448 -16.52 0.09 0.81
CA THR A 448 -15.18 -0.27 1.32
C THR A 448 -14.70 -1.67 0.93
N HIS A 449 -15.28 -2.28 -0.10
CA HIS A 449 -14.78 -3.53 -0.67
C HIS A 449 -13.33 -3.36 -1.14
N ARG A 450 -12.53 -4.42 -1.00
CA ARG A 450 -11.13 -4.45 -1.40
C ARG A 450 -10.94 -5.45 -2.52
N TYR A 451 -10.45 -4.97 -3.65
CA TYR A 451 -10.27 -5.79 -4.83
C TYR A 451 -8.81 -5.93 -5.18
N THR A 452 -8.39 -7.13 -5.52
CA THR A 452 -7.07 -7.39 -6.09
C THR A 452 -7.05 -7.00 -7.57
N HIS A 453 -5.87 -6.92 -8.16
CA HIS A 453 -5.72 -6.72 -9.61
C HIS A 453 -6.52 -7.76 -10.41
N ALA A 454 -6.52 -9.00 -9.93
CA ALA A 454 -7.27 -10.10 -10.53
C ALA A 454 -8.79 -9.88 -10.54
N HIS A 455 -9.33 -9.33 -9.45
CA HIS A 455 -10.74 -8.98 -9.39
C HIS A 455 -11.08 -7.86 -10.39
N CYS A 456 -10.21 -6.84 -10.51
CA CYS A 456 -10.39 -5.75 -11.47
C CYS A 456 -10.35 -6.24 -12.92
N GLU A 457 -9.43 -7.17 -13.22
CA GLU A 457 -9.34 -7.80 -14.53
C GLU A 457 -10.58 -8.65 -14.86
N ALA A 458 -11.12 -9.39 -13.89
CA ALA A 458 -12.36 -10.13 -14.06
C ALA A 458 -13.55 -9.18 -14.33
N MET A 459 -13.66 -8.05 -13.61
CA MET A 459 -14.69 -7.03 -13.85
C MET A 459 -14.55 -6.39 -15.24
N MET A 460 -13.33 -6.13 -15.71
CA MET A 460 -13.06 -5.58 -17.03
C MET A 460 -13.55 -6.52 -18.15
N ASN A 461 -13.34 -7.82 -17.98
CA ASN A 461 -13.70 -8.84 -18.95
C ASN A 461 -15.18 -9.23 -18.92
N ASP A 462 -15.90 -8.92 -17.83
CA ASP A 462 -17.33 -9.17 -17.66
C ASP A 462 -18.13 -8.01 -18.25
N THR A 463 -18.34 -8.04 -19.57
CA THR A 463 -19.01 -6.95 -20.29
C THR A 463 -20.54 -7.00 -20.18
N GLU A 464 -21.10 -8.15 -19.86
CA GLU A 464 -22.55 -8.40 -19.81
C GLU A 464 -23.14 -8.02 -18.43
N TYR A 465 -22.51 -8.50 -17.35
CA TYR A 465 -23.05 -8.40 -15.99
C TYR A 465 -22.32 -7.38 -15.12
N CYS A 466 -21.34 -6.66 -15.65
CA CYS A 466 -20.60 -5.65 -14.90
C CYS A 466 -20.39 -4.36 -15.73
N LEU A 467 -20.64 -3.22 -15.09
CA LEU A 467 -20.32 -1.90 -15.62
C LEU A 467 -19.23 -1.28 -14.75
N PRO A 468 -17.97 -1.63 -14.98
CA PRO A 468 -16.84 -1.08 -14.23
C PRO A 468 -16.38 0.21 -14.93
N LEU A 469 -16.60 1.37 -14.30
CA LEU A 469 -16.24 2.68 -14.83
C LEU A 469 -15.07 3.26 -14.05
N SER A 470 -14.18 3.87 -14.79
CA SER A 470 -13.10 4.72 -14.29
C SER A 470 -13.28 6.14 -14.81
N ALA A 471 -12.97 7.14 -13.98
CA ALA A 471 -13.04 8.53 -14.36
C ALA A 471 -11.71 9.23 -14.10
N SER A 472 -11.21 9.94 -15.11
CA SER A 472 -10.04 10.81 -15.03
C SER A 472 -10.49 12.27 -15.18
N LEU A 473 -9.79 13.19 -14.49
CA LEU A 473 -10.09 14.61 -14.47
C LEU A 473 -8.84 15.43 -14.77
N SER A 474 -8.98 16.45 -15.57
CA SER A 474 -7.98 17.51 -15.73
C SER A 474 -8.62 18.89 -15.60
N ASP A 475 -7.85 19.89 -15.20
CA ASP A 475 -8.26 21.29 -15.15
C ASP A 475 -7.14 22.22 -15.63
N ARG A 476 -7.36 23.54 -15.60
CA ARG A 476 -6.36 24.54 -16.04
C ARG A 476 -5.04 24.48 -15.27
N PHE A 477 -5.00 23.89 -14.10
CA PHE A 477 -3.80 23.76 -13.26
C PHE A 477 -3.04 22.48 -13.51
N GLY A 478 -3.70 21.44 -14.08
CA GLY A 478 -3.05 20.17 -14.41
C GLY A 478 -3.97 18.97 -14.48
N ASP A 479 -3.36 17.81 -14.69
CA ASP A 479 -4.04 16.52 -14.75
C ASP A 479 -4.11 15.90 -13.35
N HIS A 480 -5.31 15.50 -12.92
CA HIS A 480 -5.54 14.75 -11.67
C HIS A 480 -5.37 13.25 -11.83
N GLY A 481 -5.26 12.78 -13.09
CA GLY A 481 -5.28 11.36 -13.42
C GLY A 481 -6.60 10.69 -13.04
N LEU A 482 -6.54 9.40 -12.72
CA LEU A 482 -7.69 8.60 -12.29
C LEU A 482 -8.19 9.06 -10.91
N ILE A 483 -9.43 9.57 -10.86
CA ILE A 483 -10.01 10.21 -9.67
C ILE A 483 -11.22 9.48 -9.10
N ALA A 484 -11.91 8.67 -9.87
CA ALA A 484 -13.08 7.94 -9.40
C ALA A 484 -13.20 6.56 -10.04
N ILE A 485 -13.79 5.66 -9.30
CA ILE A 485 -14.15 4.31 -9.74
C ILE A 485 -15.59 4.06 -9.33
N VAL A 486 -16.43 3.62 -10.28
CA VAL A 486 -17.79 3.19 -10.02
C VAL A 486 -17.99 1.82 -10.66
N VAL A 487 -18.50 0.87 -9.86
CA VAL A 487 -18.88 -0.44 -10.38
C VAL A 487 -20.38 -0.60 -10.19
N ALA A 488 -21.09 -0.93 -11.27
CA ALA A 488 -22.50 -1.21 -11.21
C ALA A 488 -22.83 -2.53 -11.93
N ARG A 489 -23.86 -3.23 -11.45
CA ARG A 489 -24.30 -4.51 -11.99
C ARG A 489 -25.79 -4.47 -12.31
N PRO A 490 -26.21 -4.87 -13.52
CA PRO A 490 -27.61 -4.98 -13.85
C PRO A 490 -28.23 -6.20 -13.15
N ASP A 491 -29.29 -5.99 -12.41
CA ASP A 491 -30.22 -7.04 -11.96
C ASP A 491 -31.47 -6.99 -12.84
N VAL A 492 -31.45 -7.79 -13.89
CA VAL A 492 -32.54 -7.84 -14.90
C VAL A 492 -33.84 -8.35 -14.28
N VAL A 493 -33.77 -9.24 -13.28
CA VAL A 493 -34.91 -9.80 -12.61
C VAL A 493 -35.60 -8.74 -11.74
N ALA A 494 -34.80 -7.95 -11.02
CA ALA A 494 -35.32 -6.84 -10.22
C ALA A 494 -35.58 -5.56 -11.04
N GLY A 495 -35.19 -5.52 -12.32
CA GLY A 495 -35.32 -4.34 -13.19
C GLY A 495 -34.50 -3.14 -12.71
N SER A 496 -33.34 -3.40 -12.11
CA SER A 496 -32.51 -2.38 -11.47
C SER A 496 -31.03 -2.44 -11.91
N LEU A 497 -30.36 -1.29 -11.85
CA LEU A 497 -28.89 -1.19 -11.92
C LEU A 497 -28.36 -0.97 -10.50
N GLU A 498 -27.59 -1.90 -9.98
CA GLU A 498 -27.05 -1.88 -8.62
C GLU A 498 -25.63 -1.30 -8.60
N ILE A 499 -25.42 -0.21 -7.88
CA ILE A 499 -24.11 0.37 -7.62
C ILE A 499 -23.48 -0.45 -6.48
N THR A 500 -22.53 -1.32 -6.82
CA THR A 500 -21.83 -2.17 -5.86
C THR A 500 -20.64 -1.48 -5.23
N ASP A 501 -20.01 -0.56 -5.96
CA ASP A 501 -18.86 0.18 -5.48
C ASP A 501 -18.86 1.60 -6.03
N TRP A 502 -18.53 2.55 -5.17
CA TRP A 502 -18.27 3.94 -5.55
C TRP A 502 -17.18 4.51 -4.68
N LEU A 503 -16.08 4.84 -5.31
CA LEU A 503 -14.90 5.36 -4.66
C LEU A 503 -14.40 6.59 -5.41
N MET A 504 -14.01 7.63 -4.66
CA MET A 504 -13.44 8.84 -5.23
C MET A 504 -12.19 9.30 -4.49
N SER A 505 -11.32 9.98 -5.20
CA SER A 505 -10.20 10.69 -4.62
C SER A 505 -10.69 11.91 -3.84
N CYS A 506 -10.21 12.08 -2.61
CA CYS A 506 -10.54 13.26 -1.80
C CYS A 506 -10.14 14.60 -2.45
N ARG A 507 -9.27 14.57 -3.47
CA ARG A 507 -8.79 15.77 -4.19
C ARG A 507 -9.83 16.45 -5.07
N VAL A 508 -10.89 15.76 -5.44
CA VAL A 508 -11.89 16.23 -6.42
C VAL A 508 -13.31 16.28 -5.86
N LEU A 509 -13.45 16.13 -4.55
CA LEU A 509 -14.75 16.21 -3.90
C LEU A 509 -15.35 17.62 -4.07
N THR A 510 -16.67 17.69 -4.14
CA THR A 510 -17.45 18.93 -4.31
C THR A 510 -17.26 19.68 -5.65
N ARG A 511 -16.56 19.07 -6.62
CA ARG A 511 -16.32 19.68 -7.94
C ARG A 511 -17.34 19.27 -9.01
N GLY A 512 -18.42 18.61 -8.62
CA GLY A 512 -19.48 18.17 -9.53
C GLY A 512 -19.20 16.81 -10.21
N VAL A 513 -18.14 16.10 -9.81
CA VAL A 513 -17.80 14.77 -10.34
C VAL A 513 -18.83 13.74 -9.90
N GLU A 514 -19.30 13.82 -8.65
CA GLU A 514 -20.37 12.97 -8.09
C GLU A 514 -21.65 13.10 -8.91
N GLU A 515 -22.03 14.33 -9.19
CA GLU A 515 -23.23 14.67 -9.95
C GLU A 515 -23.11 14.17 -11.41
N TYR A 516 -21.94 14.38 -12.02
CA TYR A 516 -21.68 13.90 -13.37
C TYR A 516 -21.77 12.38 -13.49
N LEU A 517 -21.11 11.66 -12.59
CA LEU A 517 -21.12 10.19 -12.60
C LEU A 517 -22.51 9.63 -12.28
N MET A 518 -23.28 10.24 -11.35
CA MET A 518 -24.65 9.84 -11.08
C MET A 518 -25.54 10.04 -12.30
N ASN A 519 -25.45 11.19 -12.99
CA ASN A 519 -26.14 11.43 -14.25
C ASN A 519 -25.87 10.30 -15.25
N ARG A 520 -24.59 9.88 -15.37
CA ARG A 520 -24.18 8.81 -16.30
C ARG A 520 -24.74 7.44 -15.90
N ILE A 521 -24.75 7.10 -14.60
CA ILE A 521 -25.32 5.83 -14.11
C ILE A 521 -26.83 5.75 -14.37
N VAL A 522 -27.56 6.83 -14.12
CA VAL A 522 -29.01 6.85 -14.38
C VAL A 522 -29.30 6.79 -15.88
N GLU A 523 -28.53 7.51 -16.71
CA GLU A 523 -28.64 7.44 -18.18
C GLU A 523 -28.39 6.01 -18.69
N GLU A 524 -27.39 5.31 -18.15
CA GLU A 524 -27.08 3.94 -18.52
C GLU A 524 -28.18 2.97 -18.08
N ALA A 525 -28.78 3.16 -16.89
CA ALA A 525 -29.93 2.39 -16.46
C ALA A 525 -31.12 2.56 -17.43
N HIS A 526 -31.43 3.80 -17.85
CA HIS A 526 -32.45 4.08 -18.86
C HIS A 526 -32.14 3.39 -20.21
N ARG A 527 -30.89 3.49 -20.69
CA ARG A 527 -30.47 2.86 -21.94
C ARG A 527 -30.67 1.34 -21.92
N ARG A 528 -30.47 0.71 -20.77
CA ARG A 528 -30.68 -0.74 -20.55
C ARG A 528 -32.15 -1.10 -20.28
N GLY A 529 -33.06 -0.14 -20.24
CA GLY A 529 -34.47 -0.40 -19.91
C GLY A 529 -34.73 -0.75 -18.45
N LEU A 530 -33.80 -0.40 -17.55
CA LEU A 530 -33.91 -0.64 -16.11
C LEU A 530 -34.61 0.55 -15.44
N GLY A 531 -35.68 0.27 -14.69
CA GLY A 531 -36.54 1.30 -14.07
C GLY A 531 -35.96 1.89 -12.79
N ARG A 532 -34.94 1.25 -12.21
CA ARG A 532 -34.39 1.63 -10.91
C ARG A 532 -32.88 1.65 -10.89
N VAL A 533 -32.32 2.52 -10.03
CA VAL A 533 -30.92 2.44 -9.57
C VAL A 533 -30.95 2.13 -8.09
N ARG A 534 -30.16 1.14 -7.66
CA ARG A 534 -29.98 0.78 -6.26
C ARG A 534 -28.54 1.06 -5.84
N GLY A 535 -28.33 1.29 -4.55
CA GLY A 535 -27.00 1.46 -4.01
C GLY A 535 -26.95 1.10 -2.52
N GLU A 536 -25.75 0.85 -2.04
CA GLU A 536 -25.48 0.42 -0.68
C GLU A 536 -24.45 1.34 -0.02
N PHE A 537 -24.66 1.61 1.28
CA PHE A 537 -23.65 2.23 2.13
C PHE A 537 -23.32 1.32 3.30
N ILE A 538 -22.03 1.00 3.46
CA ILE A 538 -21.48 0.21 4.57
C ILE A 538 -20.62 1.15 5.43
N PRO A 539 -21.05 1.46 6.68
CA PRO A 539 -20.34 2.41 7.52
C PRO A 539 -18.97 1.88 8.01
N THR A 540 -18.01 2.76 8.08
CA THR A 540 -16.70 2.51 8.72
C THR A 540 -16.27 3.74 9.54
N SER A 541 -15.20 3.61 10.34
CA SER A 541 -14.64 4.75 11.08
C SER A 541 -14.13 5.90 10.20
N LYS A 542 -13.97 5.69 8.88
CA LYS A 542 -13.35 6.65 7.96
C LYS A 542 -14.27 7.24 6.90
N ASN A 543 -15.43 6.60 6.60
CA ASN A 543 -16.32 7.01 5.50
C ASN A 543 -17.60 7.72 5.93
N GLY A 544 -17.66 8.22 7.17
CA GLY A 544 -18.84 8.92 7.69
C GLY A 544 -19.31 10.12 6.84
N MET A 545 -18.39 10.74 6.09
CA MET A 545 -18.71 11.88 5.21
C MET A 545 -19.64 11.53 4.04
N VAL A 546 -19.73 10.26 3.65
CA VAL A 546 -20.58 9.78 2.53
C VAL A 546 -21.84 9.07 3.00
N LYS A 547 -22.15 9.13 4.29
CA LYS A 547 -23.36 8.50 4.86
C LYS A 547 -24.66 8.93 4.17
N ASP A 548 -24.76 10.22 3.80
CA ASP A 548 -25.96 10.80 3.19
C ASP A 548 -25.81 10.94 1.65
N PHE A 549 -24.85 10.25 1.05
CA PHE A 549 -24.55 10.36 -0.38
C PHE A 549 -25.78 10.09 -1.24
N PHE A 550 -26.44 8.95 -1.08
CA PHE A 550 -27.61 8.58 -1.87
C PHE A 550 -28.81 9.50 -1.63
N ALA A 551 -29.03 9.94 -0.38
CA ALA A 551 -30.09 10.90 -0.05
C ALA A 551 -29.95 12.23 -0.82
N ARG A 552 -28.72 12.73 -1.02
CA ARG A 552 -28.43 13.95 -1.80
C ARG A 552 -28.92 13.87 -3.24
N PHE A 553 -28.98 12.65 -3.82
CA PHE A 553 -29.43 12.40 -5.19
C PHE A 553 -30.92 12.03 -5.27
N GLY A 554 -31.64 12.03 -4.15
CA GLY A 554 -33.07 11.74 -4.13
C GLY A 554 -33.40 10.26 -4.05
N PHE A 555 -32.44 9.42 -3.66
CA PHE A 555 -32.74 8.02 -3.36
C PHE A 555 -33.55 7.90 -2.07
N GLU A 556 -34.48 6.96 -2.04
CA GLU A 556 -35.21 6.58 -0.86
C GLU A 556 -34.50 5.43 -0.15
N LYS A 557 -34.45 5.50 1.19
CA LYS A 557 -33.86 4.44 2.01
C LYS A 557 -34.80 3.23 2.01
N ALA A 558 -34.34 2.12 1.43
CA ALA A 558 -35.11 0.87 1.35
C ALA A 558 -34.92 -0.02 2.59
N ARG A 559 -33.74 0.01 3.20
CA ARG A 559 -33.39 -0.83 4.37
C ARG A 559 -32.29 -0.19 5.20
N GLU A 560 -32.31 -0.49 6.51
CA GLU A 560 -31.22 -0.17 7.45
C GLU A 560 -31.03 -1.34 8.41
N ASP A 561 -29.82 -1.86 8.51
CA ASP A 561 -29.47 -2.97 9.38
C ASP A 561 -28.93 -2.47 10.72
N ALA A 562 -28.86 -3.37 11.73
CA ALA A 562 -28.41 -3.02 13.08
C ALA A 562 -26.94 -2.56 13.17
N ASP A 563 -26.11 -2.91 12.19
CA ASP A 563 -24.70 -2.50 12.04
C ASP A 563 -24.53 -1.15 11.32
N GLY A 564 -25.66 -0.52 10.92
CA GLY A 564 -25.69 0.77 10.24
C GLY A 564 -25.54 0.68 8.71
N ARG A 565 -25.51 -0.51 8.14
CA ARG A 565 -25.59 -0.73 6.68
C ARG A 565 -26.94 -0.25 6.17
N THR A 566 -26.94 0.50 5.06
CA THR A 566 -28.16 1.03 4.46
C THR A 566 -28.24 0.72 2.98
N GLU A 567 -29.44 0.33 2.51
CA GLU A 567 -29.74 0.14 1.10
C GLU A 567 -30.68 1.27 0.63
N TRP A 568 -30.45 1.72 -0.59
CA TRP A 568 -31.12 2.85 -1.19
C TRP A 568 -31.62 2.52 -2.58
N ALA A 569 -32.73 3.14 -2.99
CA ALA A 569 -33.31 2.96 -4.33
C ALA A 569 -33.79 4.30 -4.91
N LEU A 570 -33.66 4.45 -6.22
CA LEU A 570 -34.13 5.60 -6.99
C LEU A 570 -34.87 5.09 -8.21
N GLU A 571 -36.10 5.56 -8.42
CA GLU A 571 -36.79 5.38 -9.69
C GLU A 571 -36.16 6.28 -10.76
N THR A 572 -35.68 5.69 -11.83
CA THR A 572 -34.94 6.44 -12.88
C THR A 572 -35.79 7.54 -13.52
N ALA A 573 -37.12 7.33 -13.62
CA ALA A 573 -38.06 8.33 -14.14
C ALA A 573 -38.22 9.58 -13.25
N ALA A 574 -37.90 9.47 -11.95
CA ALA A 574 -37.99 10.58 -11.01
C ALA A 574 -36.70 11.41 -10.93
N TYR A 575 -35.61 10.94 -11.55
CA TYR A 575 -34.31 11.61 -11.48
C TYR A 575 -34.25 12.78 -12.46
N THR A 576 -33.82 13.93 -11.95
CA THR A 576 -33.50 15.09 -12.76
C THR A 576 -31.99 15.24 -12.84
N PRO A 577 -31.37 15.23 -14.05
CA PRO A 577 -29.94 15.40 -14.19
C PRO A 577 -29.43 16.67 -13.53
N ARG A 578 -28.34 16.56 -12.79
CA ARG A 578 -27.73 17.68 -12.07
C ARG A 578 -26.86 18.49 -13.03
N HIS A 579 -26.89 19.81 -12.87
CA HIS A 579 -25.99 20.71 -13.60
C HIS A 579 -24.55 20.56 -13.09
N VAL A 580 -23.57 20.53 -13.99
CA VAL A 580 -22.14 20.41 -13.67
C VAL A 580 -21.31 21.33 -14.55
N PHE A 581 -20.19 21.83 -14.02
CA PHE A 581 -19.19 22.64 -14.75
C PHE A 581 -18.05 21.77 -15.31
N LEU A 582 -18.38 20.60 -15.84
CA LEU A 582 -17.45 19.62 -16.37
C LEU A 582 -17.64 19.46 -17.87
N GLN A 583 -16.58 19.64 -18.64
CA GLN A 583 -16.57 19.35 -20.08
C GLN A 583 -16.18 17.89 -20.27
N ARG A 584 -16.95 17.18 -21.05
CA ARG A 584 -16.66 15.80 -21.42
C ARG A 584 -15.55 15.74 -22.46
N VAL A 585 -14.59 14.81 -22.27
CA VAL A 585 -13.59 14.41 -23.26
C VAL A 585 -13.86 12.95 -23.63
N GLY A 586 -13.80 12.61 -24.93
CA GLY A 586 -14.00 11.22 -25.43
C GLY A 586 -15.42 10.92 -25.95
N ASP A 587 -15.52 9.85 -26.75
CA ASP A 587 -16.73 9.46 -27.48
C ASP A 587 -17.63 8.51 -26.68
N ILE A 588 -18.96 8.56 -26.91
CA ILE A 588 -19.97 7.77 -26.18
C ILE A 588 -19.89 6.27 -26.52
N SER A 589 -19.24 5.88 -27.61
CA SER A 589 -19.24 4.53 -28.14
C SER A 589 -18.48 3.51 -27.29
N SER A 590 -17.62 3.93 -26.36
CA SER A 590 -16.80 3.03 -25.54
C SER A 590 -17.50 2.48 -24.30
N ILE A 591 -18.68 3.00 -23.90
CA ILE A 591 -19.40 2.56 -22.69
C ILE A 591 -20.48 1.51 -23.02
N GLY A 592 -20.82 1.34 -24.27
CA GLY A 592 -21.96 0.55 -24.73
C GLY A 592 -21.70 -0.53 -25.78
N ALA A 593 -20.46 -1.01 -25.94
CA ALA A 593 -20.13 -2.16 -26.78
C ALA A 593 -19.81 -3.40 -25.96
#